data_8f459b61a02b8e5a38030f13380a4640
#
_entry.id   8f459b61a02b8e5a38030f13380a4640
#
_cell.length_a   1.000
_cell.length_b   1.000
_cell.length_c   1.000
_cell.angle_alpha   90.00
_cell.angle_beta   90.00
_cell.angle_gamma   90.00
#
_symmetry.space_group_name_H-M   'P 1'
#
loop_
_entity.id
_entity.type
_entity.pdbx_description
1 polymer ?
#
loop_
_entity_poly.entity_id
_entity_poly.type
_entity_poly.pdbx_seq_one_letter_code
_entity_poly.pdbx_strand_id
1 'polypeptide(L)'
;MCNLLYKKGSTYHVDSIYQITTPIPNENNANLSFYMNTPDVMLEVNKDIVKHIKFDTPDIRSFWNAKVITTVLPLLTQKGSQYELRSEMEEEAFDFINKMQDNGLELSDPYLESYIYGLIAKIAPESLVDGRPCNVNLLIVQQPNPISLIYPNGTIVLSTGLISCLHSEDELVAVLANEISHFVLDHSVFNVNKSISRQKRQEFWAGLATVATAATEVAVAAKTGYYVPGVPTLAMAVATAEISDKVVDHLGMNFNREQRLEADSITKDVLRMLNYNESALCSALKRINNRFSENRIFLGNINKAKDISLPARIDNLGNTELLPANKRYEQIISFAVTSLVNMQFNMRHFRQAIALADQNINNGVACADDYLQKANCLLFLKNDRQTNIEANQLIEEAKKLDAQNVNIYRLTVLIALREDNYDLAITLLHQYLEILGIDADKPTEDQFNYRNSESYWALNMLSKIQAMRASR
;
A
#
# COMPACT_ATOMS: atom_id res chain seq x y z
N MET A 1 -4.41 33.18 -8.88
CA MET A 1 -4.60 34.39 -8.03
C MET A 1 -5.41 33.96 -6.83
N CYS A 2 -4.93 34.15 -5.63
CA CYS A 2 -5.78 33.94 -4.44
C CYS A 2 -6.52 35.24 -4.14
N ASN A 3 -7.82 35.16 -4.06
CA ASN A 3 -8.62 36.29 -3.57
C ASN A 3 -8.73 36.18 -2.05
N LEU A 4 -8.41 37.25 -1.36
CA LEU A 4 -8.46 37.31 0.08
C LEU A 4 -9.75 37.99 0.53
N LEU A 5 -10.57 37.30 1.32
CA LEU A 5 -11.70 37.91 2.02
C LEU A 5 -11.23 38.29 3.43
N TYR A 6 -11.14 39.56 3.74
CA TYR A 6 -10.77 40.04 5.08
C TYR A 6 -11.82 40.93 5.69
N LYS A 7 -11.86 40.95 7.01
CA LYS A 7 -12.79 41.80 7.78
C LYS A 7 -12.09 43.06 8.24
N LYS A 8 -12.57 44.21 7.77
CA LYS A 8 -12.13 45.52 8.24
C LYS A 8 -13.30 46.19 8.96
N GLY A 9 -13.26 46.20 10.30
CA GLY A 9 -14.40 46.64 11.11
C GLY A 9 -15.58 45.65 11.01
N SER A 10 -16.73 46.12 10.59
CA SER A 10 -17.95 45.32 10.37
C SER A 10 -18.13 44.84 8.92
N THR A 11 -17.26 45.24 7.99
CA THR A 11 -17.40 45.00 6.55
C THR A 11 -16.39 44.00 6.07
N TYR A 12 -16.79 43.09 5.13
CA TYR A 12 -15.89 42.17 4.46
C TYR A 12 -15.46 42.76 3.11
N HIS A 13 -14.17 42.67 2.84
CA HIS A 13 -13.58 43.10 1.58
C HIS A 13 -12.92 41.90 0.91
N VAL A 14 -12.97 41.84 -0.42
CA VAL A 14 -12.32 40.85 -1.24
C VAL A 14 -11.23 41.54 -2.04
N ASP A 15 -9.98 41.18 -1.79
CA ASP A 15 -8.84 41.71 -2.54
C ASP A 15 -7.91 40.60 -2.99
N SER A 16 -7.15 40.83 -4.07
CA SER A 16 -6.16 39.87 -4.58
C SER A 16 -4.88 39.95 -3.79
N ILE A 17 -4.38 38.80 -3.34
CA ILE A 17 -3.05 38.70 -2.73
C ILE A 17 -2.01 38.66 -3.84
N TYR A 18 -1.06 39.57 -3.78
CA TYR A 18 -0.01 39.69 -4.77
C TYR A 18 1.28 38.97 -4.36
N GLN A 19 1.58 38.95 -3.07
CA GLN A 19 2.78 38.31 -2.55
C GLN A 19 2.58 37.85 -1.11
N ILE A 20 3.03 36.64 -0.82
CA ILE A 20 3.19 36.12 0.53
C ILE A 20 4.68 36.02 0.79
N THR A 21 5.19 36.72 1.78
CA THR A 21 6.57 36.53 2.22
C THR A 21 6.60 35.51 3.33
N THR A 22 7.35 34.45 3.09
CA THR A 22 7.66 33.46 4.12
C THR A 22 8.81 33.99 5.00
N PRO A 23 8.78 33.72 6.32
CA PRO A 23 9.90 34.08 7.19
C PRO A 23 11.16 33.37 6.74
N ILE A 24 12.30 34.08 6.78
CA ILE A 24 13.60 33.49 6.54
C ILE A 24 13.91 32.55 7.71
N PRO A 25 14.30 31.29 7.47
CA PRO A 25 14.72 30.39 8.53
C PRO A 25 15.80 31.04 9.40
N ASN A 26 15.63 31.04 10.74
CA ASN A 26 16.52 31.61 11.76
C ASN A 26 16.35 33.08 12.16
N GLU A 27 15.34 33.78 11.73
CA GLU A 27 14.98 35.05 12.33
C GLU A 27 14.07 34.89 13.53
N ASN A 28 14.52 35.30 14.72
CA ASN A 28 13.80 35.16 15.99
C ASN A 28 12.47 35.94 16.08
N ASN A 29 12.12 36.72 15.07
CA ASN A 29 10.91 37.55 15.00
C ASN A 29 10.20 37.48 13.64
N ALA A 30 10.27 36.37 12.95
CA ALA A 30 9.63 36.20 11.66
C ALA A 30 8.09 36.25 11.81
N ASN A 31 7.52 37.40 11.57
CA ASN A 31 6.08 37.54 11.41
C ASN A 31 5.69 37.19 9.97
N LEU A 32 4.65 36.40 9.84
CA LEU A 32 4.04 36.15 8.53
C LEU A 32 3.42 37.46 8.06
N SER A 33 3.97 38.03 6.99
CA SER A 33 3.47 39.27 6.42
C SER A 33 2.76 38.97 5.10
N PHE A 34 1.52 39.39 5.00
CA PHE A 34 0.75 39.34 3.77
C PHE A 34 0.73 40.71 3.14
N TYR A 35 1.13 40.79 1.88
CA TYR A 35 1.09 42.00 1.11
C TYR A 35 -0.08 41.94 0.13
N MET A 36 -1.04 42.83 0.31
CA MET A 36 -2.14 43.04 -0.64
C MET A 36 -1.74 44.15 -1.61
N ASN A 37 -1.95 43.89 -2.88
CA ASN A 37 -1.79 44.92 -3.89
C ASN A 37 -3.14 45.69 -4.00
N THR A 38 -3.21 46.84 -3.39
CA THR A 38 -4.21 47.85 -3.77
C THR A 38 -3.60 48.74 -4.85
N PRO A 39 -4.37 49.42 -5.72
CA PRO A 39 -3.81 50.17 -6.85
C PRO A 39 -2.70 51.15 -6.50
N ASP A 40 -2.60 51.56 -5.24
CA ASP A 40 -1.69 52.62 -4.82
C ASP A 40 -0.70 52.24 -3.69
N VAL A 41 -0.88 51.11 -2.96
CA VAL A 41 -0.04 50.77 -1.78
C VAL A 41 -0.04 49.27 -1.50
N MET A 42 1.16 48.70 -1.22
CA MET A 42 1.27 47.40 -0.58
C MET A 42 0.95 47.50 0.92
N LEU A 43 -0.14 46.89 1.36
CA LEU A 43 -0.54 46.87 2.76
C LEU A 43 -0.10 45.56 3.44
N GLU A 44 0.68 45.68 4.53
CA GLU A 44 0.96 44.59 5.41
C GLU A 44 -0.29 44.24 6.24
N VAL A 45 -0.72 42.97 6.21
CA VAL A 45 -1.90 42.50 6.95
C VAL A 45 -1.42 41.80 8.21
N ASN A 46 -1.88 42.24 9.37
CA ASN A 46 -1.55 41.67 10.66
C ASN A 46 -2.05 40.20 10.76
N LYS A 47 -1.24 39.30 11.31
CA LYS A 47 -1.53 37.87 11.48
C LYS A 47 -2.83 37.56 12.23
N ASP A 48 -3.28 38.45 13.12
CA ASP A 48 -4.54 38.30 13.86
C ASP A 48 -5.76 38.38 12.96
N ILE A 49 -5.65 39.02 11.80
CA ILE A 49 -6.68 39.10 10.76
C ILE A 49 -6.73 37.83 9.94
N VAL A 50 -5.61 37.08 9.83
CA VAL A 50 -5.49 35.82 9.04
C VAL A 50 -6.46 34.74 9.51
N LYS A 51 -6.83 34.70 10.78
CA LYS A 51 -7.83 33.75 11.31
C LYS A 51 -9.24 33.93 10.71
N HIS A 52 -9.48 35.03 10.06
CA HIS A 52 -10.77 35.39 9.47
C HIS A 52 -10.73 35.47 7.94
N ILE A 53 -9.64 35.01 7.31
CA ILE A 53 -9.46 35.03 5.87
C ILE A 53 -10.07 33.78 5.24
N LYS A 54 -10.95 33.95 4.28
CA LYS A 54 -11.43 32.88 3.41
C LYS A 54 -10.73 33.01 2.06
N PHE A 55 -9.94 32.02 1.72
CA PHE A 55 -9.30 31.93 0.42
C PHE A 55 -10.30 31.46 -0.63
N ASP A 56 -10.33 32.14 -1.77
CA ASP A 56 -10.92 31.58 -2.98
C ASP A 56 -9.88 30.63 -3.62
N THR A 57 -10.23 29.37 -3.71
CA THR A 57 -9.35 28.30 -4.16
C THR A 57 -9.92 27.66 -5.42
N PRO A 58 -9.73 28.28 -6.60
CA PRO A 58 -10.31 27.80 -7.86
C PRO A 58 -9.66 26.51 -8.37
N ASP A 59 -8.49 26.16 -7.86
CA ASP A 59 -7.72 24.99 -8.26
C ASP A 59 -7.05 24.30 -7.07
N ILE A 60 -6.61 23.06 -7.27
CA ILE A 60 -6.03 22.21 -6.21
C ILE A 60 -4.76 22.82 -5.61
N ARG A 61 -3.93 23.52 -6.38
CA ARG A 61 -2.71 24.17 -5.91
C ARG A 61 -3.05 25.32 -4.97
N SER A 62 -3.99 26.17 -5.37
CA SER A 62 -4.48 27.28 -4.53
C SER A 62 -5.10 26.78 -3.24
N PHE A 63 -5.83 25.64 -3.31
CA PHE A 63 -6.42 25.00 -2.14
C PHE A 63 -5.35 24.55 -1.13
N TRP A 64 -4.34 23.82 -1.58
CA TRP A 64 -3.27 23.36 -0.69
C TRP A 64 -2.45 24.52 -0.11
N ASN A 65 -2.14 25.51 -0.92
CA ASN A 65 -1.43 26.70 -0.46
C ASN A 65 -2.23 27.45 0.62
N ALA A 66 -3.55 27.56 0.47
CA ALA A 66 -4.41 28.13 1.51
C ALA A 66 -4.33 27.33 2.82
N LYS A 67 -4.33 26.00 2.75
CA LYS A 67 -4.18 25.15 3.94
C LYS A 67 -2.81 25.33 4.61
N VAL A 68 -1.72 25.39 3.85
CA VAL A 68 -0.37 25.65 4.38
C VAL A 68 -0.30 27.02 5.07
N ILE A 69 -0.83 28.06 4.44
CA ILE A 69 -0.83 29.42 5.00
C ILE A 69 -1.60 29.48 6.33
N THR A 70 -2.75 28.85 6.40
CA THR A 70 -3.62 28.95 7.58
C THR A 70 -3.24 28.04 8.72
N THR A 71 -2.64 26.89 8.44
CA THR A 71 -2.38 25.84 9.43
C THR A 71 -0.90 25.66 9.73
N VAL A 72 -0.05 25.55 8.69
CA VAL A 72 1.37 25.16 8.84
C VAL A 72 2.25 26.37 9.17
N LEU A 73 2.19 27.42 8.35
CA LEU A 73 3.06 28.59 8.52
C LEU A 73 2.95 29.27 9.89
N PRO A 74 1.77 29.43 10.50
CA PRO A 74 1.68 29.99 11.85
C PRO A 74 2.40 29.17 12.92
N LEU A 75 2.49 27.86 12.72
CA LEU A 75 3.17 26.94 13.64
C LEU A 75 4.69 26.93 13.41
N LEU A 76 5.13 27.00 12.16
CA LEU A 76 6.56 27.06 11.80
C LEU A 76 7.22 28.35 12.29
N THR A 77 6.51 29.47 12.25
CA THR A 77 7.03 30.77 12.71
C THR A 77 7.24 30.86 14.21
N GLN A 78 6.58 30.00 14.98
CA GLN A 78 6.69 29.99 16.44
C GLN A 78 7.95 29.28 16.98
N LYS A 79 8.56 28.37 16.19
CA LYS A 79 9.67 27.53 16.65
C LYS A 79 10.63 27.21 15.48
N GLY A 80 11.68 27.99 15.30
CA GLY A 80 12.67 27.83 14.21
C GLY A 80 13.32 26.45 14.06
N SER A 81 13.32 25.61 15.11
CA SER A 81 13.89 24.25 15.09
C SER A 81 13.07 23.22 14.27
N GLN A 82 11.91 23.59 13.76
CA GLN A 82 11.04 22.62 13.04
C GLN A 82 11.52 22.32 11.62
N TYR A 83 12.22 23.23 10.99
CA TYR A 83 12.82 22.98 9.67
C TYR A 83 13.95 21.94 9.73
N GLU A 84 14.83 22.04 10.74
CA GLU A 84 15.88 21.04 10.95
C GLU A 84 15.28 19.67 11.28
N LEU A 85 14.26 19.64 12.12
CA LEU A 85 13.56 18.41 12.47
C LEU A 85 12.93 17.74 11.24
N ARG A 86 12.28 18.50 10.36
CA ARG A 86 11.69 17.97 9.13
C ARG A 86 12.76 17.31 8.26
N SER A 87 13.87 18.00 8.00
CA SER A 87 14.98 17.49 7.18
C SER A 87 15.56 16.19 7.76
N GLU A 88 15.75 16.12 9.08
CA GLU A 88 16.18 14.89 9.75
C GLU A 88 15.18 13.74 9.55
N MET A 89 13.87 14.01 9.69
CA MET A 89 12.83 13.01 9.52
C MET A 89 12.68 12.54 8.06
N GLU A 90 12.90 13.43 7.08
CA GLU A 90 12.91 13.10 5.66
C GLU A 90 14.07 12.15 5.33
N GLU A 91 15.26 12.39 5.86
CA GLU A 91 16.44 11.53 5.72
C GLU A 91 16.22 10.16 6.39
N GLU A 92 15.72 10.15 7.63
CA GLU A 92 15.38 8.93 8.36
C GLU A 92 14.35 8.06 7.59
N ALA A 93 13.32 8.69 7.03
CA ALA A 93 12.30 8.00 6.23
C ALA A 93 12.90 7.43 4.93
N PHE A 94 13.75 8.18 4.25
CA PHE A 94 14.42 7.75 3.03
C PHE A 94 15.28 6.49 3.27
N ASP A 95 16.11 6.51 4.31
CA ASP A 95 16.95 5.37 4.68
C ASP A 95 16.15 4.12 5.02
N PHE A 96 15.01 4.29 5.69
CA PHE A 96 14.12 3.17 6.00
C PHE A 96 13.47 2.58 4.76
N ILE A 97 12.97 3.42 3.85
CA ILE A 97 12.32 2.99 2.60
C ILE A 97 13.30 2.23 1.72
N ASN A 98 14.53 2.71 1.57
CA ASN A 98 15.57 1.99 0.81
C ASN A 98 15.81 0.59 1.38
N LYS A 99 15.87 0.44 2.70
CA LYS A 99 15.99 -0.87 3.35
C LYS A 99 14.78 -1.79 3.08
N MET A 100 13.57 -1.23 3.01
CA MET A 100 12.39 -2.03 2.65
C MET A 100 12.47 -2.54 1.21
N GLN A 101 12.93 -1.71 0.27
CA GLN A 101 13.11 -2.09 -1.14
C GLN A 101 14.22 -3.14 -1.28
N ASP A 102 15.35 -2.98 -0.62
CA ASP A 102 16.45 -3.94 -0.61
C ASP A 102 16.04 -5.33 -0.09
N ASN A 103 15.04 -5.38 0.80
CA ASN A 103 14.48 -6.63 1.33
C ASN A 103 13.43 -7.30 0.41
N GLY A 104 13.16 -6.73 -0.78
CA GLY A 104 12.28 -7.33 -1.78
C GLY A 104 10.79 -7.32 -1.39
N LEU A 105 10.37 -6.38 -0.57
CA LEU A 105 8.96 -6.22 -0.17
C LEU A 105 8.14 -5.44 -1.19
N GLU A 106 8.79 -4.80 -2.14
CA GLU A 106 8.17 -4.03 -3.19
C GLU A 106 7.46 -4.92 -4.20
N LEU A 107 6.25 -4.55 -4.58
CA LEU A 107 5.58 -5.06 -5.77
C LEU A 107 5.87 -4.09 -6.91
N SER A 108 6.67 -4.51 -7.87
CA SER A 108 6.90 -3.73 -9.09
C SER A 108 5.87 -4.10 -10.14
N ASP A 109 4.99 -3.14 -10.45
CA ASP A 109 4.02 -3.18 -11.53
C ASP A 109 3.99 -1.81 -12.20
N PRO A 110 4.77 -1.60 -13.28
CA PRO A 110 4.87 -0.30 -13.94
C PRO A 110 3.54 0.26 -14.44
N TYR A 111 2.57 -0.60 -14.77
CA TYR A 111 1.25 -0.18 -15.22
C TYR A 111 0.42 0.38 -14.06
N LEU A 112 0.36 -0.35 -12.95
CA LEU A 112 -0.33 0.09 -11.73
C LEU A 112 0.34 1.32 -11.12
N GLU A 113 1.67 1.34 -11.06
CA GLU A 113 2.44 2.49 -10.58
C GLU A 113 2.16 3.75 -11.39
N SER A 114 2.24 3.66 -12.73
CA SER A 114 1.95 4.78 -13.62
C SER A 114 0.52 5.31 -13.45
N TYR A 115 -0.45 4.42 -13.26
CA TYR A 115 -1.83 4.78 -12.99
C TYR A 115 -1.95 5.56 -11.67
N ILE A 116 -1.36 5.05 -10.59
CA ILE A 116 -1.43 5.70 -9.26
C ILE A 116 -0.69 7.04 -9.28
N TYR A 117 0.49 7.13 -9.93
CA TYR A 117 1.18 8.41 -10.12
C TYR A 117 0.34 9.44 -10.88
N GLY A 118 -0.44 8.99 -11.89
CA GLY A 118 -1.40 9.85 -12.58
C GLY A 118 -2.50 10.40 -11.67
N LEU A 119 -2.93 9.63 -10.65
CA LEU A 119 -3.88 10.10 -9.64
C LEU A 119 -3.22 11.05 -8.63
N ILE A 120 -2.02 10.72 -8.17
CA ILE A 120 -1.23 11.58 -7.27
C ILE A 120 -1.00 12.95 -7.90
N ALA A 121 -0.64 13.01 -9.19
CA ALA A 121 -0.42 14.26 -9.91
C ALA A 121 -1.67 15.16 -10.02
N LYS A 122 -2.87 14.58 -9.93
CA LYS A 122 -4.13 15.36 -9.87
C LYS A 122 -4.38 15.96 -8.48
N ILE A 123 -3.88 15.29 -7.42
CA ILE A 123 -4.15 15.64 -6.03
C ILE A 123 -3.07 16.54 -5.46
N ALA A 124 -1.80 16.19 -5.68
CA ALA A 124 -0.66 16.87 -5.09
C ALA A 124 -0.20 18.05 -5.97
N PRO A 125 0.10 19.24 -5.38
CA PRO A 125 0.73 20.33 -6.12
C PRO A 125 2.23 20.03 -6.31
N GLU A 126 2.84 20.61 -7.35
CA GLU A 126 4.29 20.48 -7.57
C GLU A 126 5.14 21.05 -6.43
N SER A 127 4.67 22.13 -5.84
CA SER A 127 5.34 22.83 -4.73
C SER A 127 4.33 23.54 -3.85
N LEU A 128 4.68 23.69 -2.59
CA LEU A 128 3.90 24.41 -1.59
C LEU A 128 4.39 25.87 -1.43
N VAL A 129 3.53 26.73 -0.91
CA VAL A 129 3.82 28.15 -0.74
C VAL A 129 4.98 28.44 0.22
N ASP A 130 5.29 27.53 1.14
CA ASP A 130 6.43 27.61 2.06
C ASP A 130 7.77 27.18 1.44
N GLY A 131 7.76 26.95 0.12
CA GLY A 131 8.95 26.55 -0.63
C GLY A 131 9.28 25.06 -0.59
N ARG A 132 8.47 24.26 0.13
CA ARG A 132 8.64 22.79 0.11
C ARG A 132 8.26 22.21 -1.26
N PRO A 133 9.10 21.33 -1.83
CA PRO A 133 8.66 20.49 -2.92
C PRO A 133 7.57 19.52 -2.40
N CYS A 134 6.51 19.35 -3.15
CA CYS A 134 5.50 18.33 -2.86
C CYS A 134 5.74 17.10 -3.74
N ASN A 135 6.97 16.58 -3.68
CA ASN A 135 7.36 15.37 -4.41
C ASN A 135 6.77 14.16 -3.69
N VAL A 136 5.63 13.70 -4.17
CA VAL A 136 5.00 12.49 -3.64
C VAL A 136 5.49 11.29 -4.44
N ASN A 137 6.19 10.39 -3.74
CA ASN A 137 6.65 9.12 -4.29
C ASN A 137 5.69 8.00 -3.92
N LEU A 138 5.75 6.88 -4.63
CA LEU A 138 4.92 5.71 -4.41
C LEU A 138 5.78 4.48 -4.15
N LEU A 139 5.40 3.69 -3.14
CA LEU A 139 5.91 2.36 -2.89
C LEU A 139 4.74 1.40 -2.68
N ILE A 140 4.59 0.41 -3.54
CA ILE A 140 3.59 -0.64 -3.37
C ILE A 140 4.26 -1.82 -2.67
N VAL A 141 3.71 -2.23 -1.51
CA VAL A 141 4.29 -3.32 -0.71
C VAL A 141 3.39 -4.56 -0.72
N GLN A 142 4.03 -5.72 -0.80
CA GLN A 142 3.34 -7.01 -0.70
C GLN A 142 2.96 -7.27 0.76
N GLN A 143 1.76 -6.87 1.15
CA GLN A 143 1.23 -6.97 2.51
C GLN A 143 -0.28 -7.22 2.47
N PRO A 144 -0.82 -8.26 3.17
CA PRO A 144 -2.24 -8.61 3.11
C PRO A 144 -3.15 -7.66 3.90
N ASN A 145 -2.62 -6.94 4.89
CA ASN A 145 -3.39 -5.95 5.63
C ASN A 145 -3.59 -4.69 4.79
N PRO A 146 -4.78 -4.05 4.85
CA PRO A 146 -5.06 -2.84 4.11
C PRO A 146 -4.39 -1.63 4.79
N ILE A 147 -3.18 -1.31 4.35
CA ILE A 147 -2.35 -0.24 4.91
C ILE A 147 -2.10 0.83 3.86
N SER A 148 -2.30 2.10 4.25
CA SER A 148 -1.79 3.28 3.58
C SER A 148 -1.04 4.14 4.58
N LEU A 149 0.07 4.71 4.18
CA LEU A 149 0.91 5.59 4.99
C LEU A 149 1.60 6.59 4.09
N ILE A 150 1.81 7.82 4.56
CA ILE A 150 2.72 8.76 3.92
C ILE A 150 3.85 9.13 4.88
N TYR A 151 5.07 8.90 4.43
CA TYR A 151 6.26 9.23 5.21
C TYR A 151 6.61 10.73 5.10
N PRO A 152 7.38 11.27 6.07
CA PRO A 152 7.77 12.69 6.07
C PRO A 152 8.50 13.16 4.80
N ASN A 153 9.16 12.26 4.08
CA ASN A 153 9.80 12.53 2.78
C ASN A 153 8.82 12.53 1.58
N GLY A 154 7.51 12.42 1.82
CA GLY A 154 6.49 12.38 0.77
C GLY A 154 6.28 11.01 0.13
N THR A 155 6.90 9.94 0.60
CA THR A 155 6.65 8.60 0.04
C THR A 155 5.36 8.02 0.59
N ILE A 156 4.39 7.78 -0.29
CA ILE A 156 3.16 7.03 0.02
C ILE A 156 3.46 5.54 -0.11
N VAL A 157 3.18 4.78 0.94
CA VAL A 157 3.21 3.32 0.93
C VAL A 157 1.79 2.79 0.86
N LEU A 158 1.50 1.99 -0.15
CA LEU A 158 0.23 1.29 -0.32
C LEU A 158 0.46 -0.21 -0.28
N SER A 159 -0.31 -0.93 0.53
CA SER A 159 -0.25 -2.39 0.53
C SER A 159 -1.11 -3.01 -0.58
N THR A 160 -0.72 -4.19 -1.07
CA THR A 160 -1.56 -5.00 -1.96
C THR A 160 -2.90 -5.33 -1.32
N GLY A 161 -2.92 -5.50 0.01
CA GLY A 161 -4.13 -5.70 0.80
C GLY A 161 -5.09 -4.52 0.72
N LEU A 162 -4.59 -3.27 0.77
CA LEU A 162 -5.39 -2.07 0.57
C LEU A 162 -5.92 -1.99 -0.86
N ILE A 163 -5.02 -2.08 -1.84
CA ILE A 163 -5.37 -1.97 -3.26
C ILE A 163 -6.46 -2.98 -3.63
N SER A 164 -6.35 -4.23 -3.15
CA SER A 164 -7.31 -5.30 -3.40
C SER A 164 -8.66 -5.13 -2.68
N CYS A 165 -8.73 -4.37 -1.60
CA CYS A 165 -9.98 -4.18 -0.87
C CYS A 165 -10.80 -2.98 -1.35
N LEU A 166 -10.18 -2.03 -2.08
CA LEU A 166 -10.87 -0.94 -2.75
C LEU A 166 -11.47 -1.47 -4.07
N HIS A 167 -12.59 -0.89 -4.50
CA HIS A 167 -13.28 -1.33 -5.71
C HIS A 167 -13.55 -0.21 -6.73
N SER A 168 -13.04 1.00 -6.48
CA SER A 168 -13.18 2.12 -7.40
C SER A 168 -12.00 3.09 -7.35
N GLU A 169 -11.80 3.83 -8.45
CA GLU A 169 -10.82 4.92 -8.51
C GLU A 169 -11.14 6.00 -7.45
N ASP A 170 -12.42 6.31 -7.26
CA ASP A 170 -12.84 7.29 -6.25
C ASP A 170 -12.36 6.92 -4.85
N GLU A 171 -12.47 5.64 -4.46
CA GLU A 171 -12.00 5.16 -3.16
C GLU A 171 -10.47 5.27 -3.05
N LEU A 172 -9.72 4.94 -4.10
CA LEU A 172 -8.26 5.10 -4.10
C LEU A 172 -7.85 6.57 -4.03
N VAL A 173 -8.50 7.44 -4.81
CA VAL A 173 -8.25 8.89 -4.76
C VAL A 173 -8.56 9.45 -3.38
N ALA A 174 -9.62 8.98 -2.72
CA ALA A 174 -9.94 9.39 -1.35
C ALA A 174 -8.85 9.00 -0.35
N VAL A 175 -8.30 7.78 -0.45
CA VAL A 175 -7.19 7.34 0.40
C VAL A 175 -5.93 8.17 0.13
N LEU A 176 -5.56 8.36 -1.15
CA LEU A 176 -4.41 9.18 -1.52
C LEU A 176 -4.53 10.62 -1.02
N ALA A 177 -5.70 11.24 -1.19
CA ALA A 177 -5.96 12.60 -0.72
C ALA A 177 -5.88 12.70 0.82
N ASN A 178 -6.30 11.67 1.54
CA ASN A 178 -6.20 11.62 2.99
C ASN A 178 -4.74 11.59 3.46
N GLU A 179 -3.92 10.74 2.86
CA GLU A 179 -2.48 10.66 3.16
C GLU A 179 -1.76 11.97 2.79
N ILE A 180 -2.02 12.51 1.60
CA ILE A 180 -1.43 13.78 1.16
C ILE A 180 -1.83 14.93 2.10
N SER A 181 -3.05 14.90 2.66
CA SER A 181 -3.47 15.89 3.66
C SER A 181 -2.57 15.85 4.89
N HIS A 182 -2.24 14.66 5.39
CA HIS A 182 -1.34 14.51 6.53
C HIS A 182 0.07 15.05 6.23
N PHE A 183 0.57 14.80 5.02
CA PHE A 183 1.88 15.27 4.58
C PHE A 183 1.93 16.79 4.42
N VAL A 184 0.97 17.37 3.70
CA VAL A 184 0.93 18.83 3.45
C VAL A 184 0.79 19.62 4.75
N LEU A 185 0.02 19.09 5.71
CA LEU A 185 -0.18 19.72 7.02
C LEU A 185 0.92 19.43 8.04
N ASP A 186 1.99 18.73 7.67
CA ASP A 186 3.10 18.39 8.58
C ASP A 186 2.70 17.67 9.86
N HIS A 187 1.64 16.89 9.86
CA HIS A 187 1.11 16.26 11.06
C HIS A 187 2.16 15.40 11.80
N SER A 188 3.00 14.65 11.07
CA SER A 188 4.07 13.85 11.63
C SER A 188 5.16 14.70 12.29
N VAL A 189 5.59 15.78 11.64
CA VAL A 189 6.61 16.70 12.18
C VAL A 189 6.14 17.33 13.49
N PHE A 190 4.88 17.79 13.55
CA PHE A 190 4.31 18.36 14.77
C PHE A 190 4.19 17.34 15.91
N ASN A 191 3.87 16.09 15.60
CA ASN A 191 3.78 15.03 16.60
C ASN A 191 5.16 14.72 17.20
N VAL A 192 6.19 14.58 16.37
CA VAL A 192 7.56 14.30 16.82
C VAL A 192 8.13 15.46 17.64
N ASN A 193 7.93 16.69 17.20
CA ASN A 193 8.41 17.87 17.92
C ASN A 193 7.86 17.97 19.36
N LYS A 194 6.67 17.41 19.60
CA LYS A 194 6.05 17.40 20.93
C LYS A 194 6.51 16.25 21.82
N SER A 195 6.93 15.12 21.25
CA SER A 195 7.01 13.86 22.00
C SER A 195 8.38 13.16 21.99
N ILE A 196 9.26 13.39 21.01
CA ILE A 196 10.46 12.56 20.81
C ILE A 196 11.71 13.41 20.68
N SER A 197 12.70 13.20 21.59
CA SER A 197 14.00 13.87 21.51
C SER A 197 14.88 13.28 20.40
N ARG A 198 15.82 14.10 19.86
CA ARG A 198 16.81 13.68 18.84
C ARG A 198 17.60 12.44 19.26
N GLN A 199 18.02 12.37 20.51
CA GLN A 199 18.76 11.22 21.04
C GLN A 199 17.93 9.93 20.95
N LYS A 200 16.64 9.96 21.34
CA LYS A 200 15.74 8.79 21.25
C LYS A 200 15.52 8.34 19.83
N ARG A 201 15.50 9.27 18.85
CA ARG A 201 15.42 8.92 17.42
C ARG A 201 16.66 8.18 16.96
N GLN A 202 17.84 8.66 17.29
CA GLN A 202 19.12 8.01 16.94
C GLN A 202 19.26 6.62 17.56
N GLU A 203 18.89 6.45 18.84
CA GLU A 203 18.89 5.16 19.53
C GLU A 203 17.91 4.15 18.89
N PHE A 204 16.76 4.64 18.44
CA PHE A 204 15.77 3.81 17.74
C PHE A 204 16.32 3.26 16.41
N TRP A 205 16.90 4.12 15.57
CA TRP A 205 17.42 3.69 14.27
C TRP A 205 18.64 2.77 14.40
N ALA A 206 19.49 2.98 15.39
CA ALA A 206 20.57 2.06 15.71
C ALA A 206 20.06 0.68 16.12
N GLY A 207 18.98 0.64 16.92
CA GLY A 207 18.33 -0.62 17.30
C GLY A 207 17.66 -1.33 16.13
N LEU A 208 17.04 -0.57 15.19
CA LEU A 208 16.34 -1.13 14.04
C LEU A 208 17.31 -1.78 13.03
N ALA A 209 18.51 -1.21 12.87
CA ALA A 209 19.53 -1.78 12.01
C ALA A 209 19.92 -3.21 12.42
N THR A 210 19.89 -3.54 13.71
CA THR A 210 20.17 -4.89 14.23
C THR A 210 19.03 -5.88 13.97
N VAL A 211 17.77 -5.42 13.98
CA VAL A 211 16.58 -6.25 13.72
C VAL A 211 16.46 -6.58 12.22
N ALA A 212 16.78 -5.64 11.34
CA ALA A 212 16.77 -5.88 9.89
C ALA A 212 17.78 -6.96 9.46
N THR A 213 18.95 -7.01 10.09
CA THR A 213 19.94 -8.08 9.86
C THR A 213 19.47 -9.44 10.39
N ALA A 214 18.80 -9.48 11.53
CA ALA A 214 18.23 -10.71 12.09
C ALA A 214 17.06 -11.25 11.22
N ALA A 215 16.26 -10.39 10.61
CA ALA A 215 15.18 -10.79 9.69
C ALA A 215 15.73 -11.42 8.39
N THR A 216 16.86 -10.93 7.89
CA THR A 216 17.57 -11.54 6.74
C THR A 216 18.20 -12.90 7.11
N GLU A 217 18.72 -13.06 8.31
CA GLU A 217 19.23 -14.35 8.81
C GLU A 217 18.11 -15.38 9.01
N VAL A 218 16.94 -14.98 9.51
CA VAL A 218 15.75 -15.85 9.64
C VAL A 218 15.19 -16.23 8.26
N ALA A 219 15.22 -15.33 7.28
CA ALA A 219 14.84 -15.64 5.90
C ALA A 219 15.79 -16.63 5.24
N VAL A 220 17.08 -16.60 5.59
CA VAL A 220 18.09 -17.60 5.16
C VAL A 220 17.88 -18.94 5.88
N ALA A 221 17.46 -18.94 7.14
CA ALA A 221 17.19 -20.16 7.91
C ALA A 221 15.86 -20.85 7.52
N ALA A 222 14.89 -20.13 6.97
CA ALA A 222 13.66 -20.68 6.38
C ALA A 222 13.89 -21.44 5.06
N LYS A 223 15.12 -21.69 4.68
CA LYS A 223 15.58 -22.46 3.51
C LYS A 223 15.22 -23.96 3.52
N THR A 224 14.21 -24.38 4.24
CA THR A 224 13.71 -25.74 4.20
C THR A 224 12.49 -25.85 3.29
N GLY A 225 12.73 -26.01 2.01
CA GLY A 225 11.91 -26.88 1.17
C GLY A 225 10.86 -26.26 0.25
N TYR A 226 10.43 -25.02 0.40
CA TYR A 226 9.47 -24.39 -0.52
C TYR A 226 9.75 -22.89 -0.67
N TYR A 227 10.77 -22.58 -1.44
CA TYR A 227 11.07 -21.21 -1.83
C TYR A 227 10.45 -20.96 -3.21
N VAL A 228 9.46 -20.06 -3.26
CA VAL A 228 9.04 -19.45 -4.52
C VAL A 228 9.79 -18.12 -4.62
N PRO A 229 10.65 -17.93 -5.63
CA PRO A 229 11.36 -16.67 -5.81
C PRO A 229 10.35 -15.50 -5.92
N GLY A 230 10.62 -14.40 -5.19
CA GLY A 230 9.80 -13.20 -5.24
C GLY A 230 8.63 -13.11 -4.27
N VAL A 231 8.39 -14.12 -3.43
CA VAL A 231 7.34 -14.07 -2.40
C VAL A 231 7.97 -13.97 -1.00
N PRO A 232 7.65 -12.91 -0.22
CA PRO A 232 8.10 -12.78 1.15
C PRO A 232 7.64 -13.99 1.99
N THR A 233 8.53 -14.55 2.80
CA THR A 233 8.14 -15.59 3.75
C THR A 233 7.22 -15.02 4.83
N LEU A 234 6.41 -15.89 5.48
CA LEU A 234 5.56 -15.49 6.60
C LEU A 234 6.36 -14.74 7.69
N ALA A 235 7.57 -15.20 7.97
CA ALA A 235 8.45 -14.56 8.94
C ALA A 235 8.84 -13.14 8.53
N MET A 236 9.09 -12.89 7.24
CA MET A 236 9.35 -11.54 6.71
C MET A 236 8.11 -10.66 6.77
N ALA A 237 6.93 -11.18 6.44
CA ALA A 237 5.69 -10.41 6.50
C ALA A 237 5.37 -9.97 7.95
N VAL A 238 5.55 -10.85 8.94
CA VAL A 238 5.35 -10.53 10.36
C VAL A 238 6.40 -9.54 10.87
N ALA A 239 7.69 -9.78 10.59
CA ALA A 239 8.77 -8.88 10.98
C ALA A 239 8.60 -7.49 10.36
N THR A 240 8.16 -7.41 9.12
CA THR A 240 7.89 -6.13 8.44
C THR A 240 6.73 -5.39 9.07
N ALA A 241 5.66 -6.09 9.46
CA ALA A 241 4.53 -5.46 10.14
C ALA A 241 4.93 -4.88 11.51
N GLU A 242 5.69 -5.63 12.32
CA GLU A 242 6.17 -5.14 13.63
C GLU A 242 7.15 -3.97 13.50
N ILE A 243 8.04 -4.01 12.51
CA ILE A 243 8.97 -2.92 12.23
C ILE A 243 8.20 -1.68 11.76
N SER A 244 7.22 -1.85 10.87
CA SER A 244 6.39 -0.76 10.36
C SER A 244 5.63 -0.05 11.48
N ASP A 245 5.03 -0.78 12.43
CA ASP A 245 4.33 -0.18 13.56
C ASP A 245 5.25 0.69 14.43
N LYS A 246 6.47 0.21 14.72
CA LYS A 246 7.45 0.96 15.49
C LYS A 246 7.94 2.21 14.77
N VAL A 247 8.13 2.12 13.46
CA VAL A 247 8.54 3.26 12.61
C VAL A 247 7.43 4.30 12.52
N VAL A 248 6.18 3.88 12.36
CA VAL A 248 5.01 4.77 12.37
C VAL A 248 4.93 5.59 13.65
N ASP A 249 5.10 4.94 14.82
CA ASP A 249 5.13 5.63 16.11
C ASP A 249 6.32 6.60 16.21
N HIS A 250 7.49 6.15 15.75
CA HIS A 250 8.74 6.92 15.85
C HIS A 250 8.75 8.16 14.97
N LEU A 251 8.22 8.06 13.76
CA LEU A 251 8.08 9.18 12.83
C LEU A 251 6.83 10.04 13.07
N GLY A 252 6.13 9.84 14.20
CA GLY A 252 4.97 10.65 14.56
C GLY A 252 3.76 10.47 13.64
N MET A 253 3.70 9.37 12.89
CA MET A 253 2.62 9.08 11.95
C MET A 253 1.38 8.48 12.64
N ASN A 254 1.42 8.31 13.96
CA ASN A 254 0.27 7.92 14.75
C ASN A 254 -0.57 9.15 15.06
N PHE A 255 -1.38 9.55 14.08
CA PHE A 255 -2.16 10.79 14.09
C PHE A 255 -3.26 10.74 15.14
N ASN A 256 -3.42 11.86 15.87
CA ASN A 256 -4.47 12.03 16.85
C ASN A 256 -5.86 12.24 16.21
N ARG A 257 -6.89 12.27 17.05
CA ARG A 257 -8.28 12.42 16.59
C ARG A 257 -8.50 13.68 15.76
N GLU A 258 -7.97 14.81 16.19
CA GLU A 258 -8.16 16.10 15.52
C GLU A 258 -7.52 16.11 14.14
N GLN A 259 -6.28 15.63 14.04
CA GLN A 259 -5.56 15.50 12.77
C GLN A 259 -6.27 14.56 11.78
N ARG A 260 -6.83 13.45 12.28
CA ARG A 260 -7.58 12.52 11.40
C ARG A 260 -8.88 13.14 10.89
N LEU A 261 -9.63 13.84 11.75
CA LEU A 261 -10.87 14.51 11.34
C LEU A 261 -10.59 15.70 10.40
N GLU A 262 -9.48 16.41 10.61
CA GLU A 262 -9.03 17.46 9.72
C GLU A 262 -8.70 16.91 8.33
N ALA A 263 -7.90 15.84 8.26
CA ALA A 263 -7.57 15.16 7.01
C ALA A 263 -8.84 14.60 6.32
N ASP A 264 -9.78 14.02 7.07
CA ASP A 264 -11.06 13.52 6.53
C ASP A 264 -11.90 14.65 5.90
N SER A 265 -11.95 15.81 6.56
CA SER A 265 -12.65 16.98 6.04
C SER A 265 -12.00 17.54 4.77
N ILE A 266 -10.67 17.64 4.78
CA ILE A 266 -9.89 18.11 3.62
C ILE A 266 -10.05 17.14 2.44
N THR A 267 -10.04 15.84 2.70
CA THR A 267 -10.27 14.82 1.67
C THR A 267 -11.60 15.05 0.94
N LYS A 268 -12.69 15.33 1.66
CA LYS A 268 -14.00 15.65 1.04
C LYS A 268 -13.92 16.86 0.14
N ASP A 269 -13.21 17.91 0.56
CA ASP A 269 -13.05 19.12 -0.25
C ASP A 269 -12.24 18.83 -1.53
N VAL A 270 -11.16 18.03 -1.42
CA VAL A 270 -10.36 17.60 -2.57
C VAL A 270 -11.20 16.76 -3.55
N LEU A 271 -11.95 15.78 -3.07
CA LEU A 271 -12.83 14.96 -3.90
C LEU A 271 -13.84 15.83 -4.66
N ARG A 272 -14.47 16.79 -3.99
CA ARG A 272 -15.40 17.73 -4.62
C ARG A 272 -14.72 18.57 -5.70
N MET A 273 -13.52 19.10 -5.44
CA MET A 273 -12.78 19.91 -6.40
C MET A 273 -12.36 19.13 -7.65
N LEU A 274 -12.05 17.85 -7.49
CA LEU A 274 -11.64 16.97 -8.57
C LEU A 274 -12.81 16.22 -9.24
N ASN A 275 -14.06 16.52 -8.84
CA ASN A 275 -15.29 15.87 -9.31
C ASN A 275 -15.33 14.36 -9.06
N TYR A 276 -14.74 13.89 -7.96
CA TYR A 276 -14.91 12.54 -7.43
C TYR A 276 -16.07 12.47 -6.43
N ASN A 277 -16.52 11.28 -6.13
CA ASN A 277 -17.62 11.06 -5.18
C ASN A 277 -17.19 11.40 -3.74
N GLU A 278 -17.87 12.36 -3.10
CA GLU A 278 -17.58 12.79 -1.74
C GLU A 278 -17.76 11.70 -0.67
N SER A 279 -18.52 10.65 -0.97
CA SER A 279 -18.70 9.49 -0.09
C SER A 279 -17.56 8.46 -0.20
N ALA A 280 -16.60 8.65 -1.12
CA ALA A 280 -15.57 7.68 -1.42
C ALA A 280 -14.67 7.35 -0.21
N LEU A 281 -14.33 8.34 0.61
CA LEU A 281 -13.56 8.09 1.83
C LEU A 281 -14.32 7.20 2.82
N CYS A 282 -15.61 7.46 3.02
CA CYS A 282 -16.45 6.63 3.89
C CYS A 282 -16.52 5.18 3.37
N SER A 283 -16.73 5.02 2.06
CA SER A 283 -16.74 3.70 1.40
C SER A 283 -15.41 2.97 1.57
N ALA A 284 -14.27 3.63 1.30
CA ALA A 284 -12.93 3.09 1.48
C ALA A 284 -12.69 2.62 2.92
N LEU A 285 -13.02 3.47 3.92
CA LEU A 285 -12.83 3.12 5.33
C LEU A 285 -13.70 1.94 5.76
N LYS A 286 -14.92 1.78 5.23
CA LYS A 286 -15.77 0.60 5.47
C LYS A 286 -15.13 -0.67 4.91
N ARG A 287 -14.60 -0.63 3.68
CA ARG A 287 -13.91 -1.77 3.09
C ARG A 287 -12.66 -2.16 3.87
N ILE A 288 -11.86 -1.18 4.27
CA ILE A 288 -10.70 -1.37 5.13
C ILE A 288 -11.10 -2.01 6.46
N ASN A 289 -12.14 -1.50 7.12
CA ASN A 289 -12.64 -2.06 8.38
C ASN A 289 -13.14 -3.50 8.25
N ASN A 290 -13.84 -3.81 7.15
CA ASN A 290 -14.30 -5.16 6.85
C ASN A 290 -13.11 -6.11 6.62
N ARG A 291 -12.11 -5.70 5.83
CA ARG A 291 -10.91 -6.50 5.59
C ARG A 291 -10.12 -6.78 6.88
N PHE A 292 -9.99 -5.80 7.77
CA PHE A 292 -9.39 -6.02 9.08
C PHE A 292 -10.20 -7.01 9.92
N SER A 293 -11.52 -6.98 9.85
CA SER A 293 -12.39 -7.91 10.58
C SER A 293 -12.27 -9.34 10.08
N GLU A 294 -12.03 -9.53 8.77
CA GLU A 294 -11.78 -10.82 8.14
C GLU A 294 -10.39 -11.37 8.50
N ASN A 295 -9.39 -10.50 8.60
CA ASN A 295 -7.99 -10.86 8.85
C ASN A 295 -7.62 -10.86 10.35
N ARG A 296 -8.51 -11.19 11.25
CA ARG A 296 -8.36 -11.10 12.73
C ARG A 296 -7.03 -11.61 13.31
N ILE A 297 -6.29 -12.46 12.62
CA ILE A 297 -5.04 -13.06 13.09
C ILE A 297 -3.86 -12.06 13.05
N PHE A 298 -3.96 -10.99 12.23
CA PHE A 298 -2.88 -10.01 12.04
C PHE A 298 -3.07 -8.70 12.80
N LEU A 299 -4.15 -8.57 13.58
CA LEU A 299 -4.55 -7.33 14.27
C LEU A 299 -3.82 -7.08 15.59
N GLY A 300 -2.59 -7.57 15.77
CA GLY A 300 -1.91 -7.43 17.05
C GLY A 300 -1.86 -5.99 17.61
N ASN A 301 -1.72 -4.94 16.80
CA ASN A 301 -1.51 -3.59 17.32
C ASN A 301 -2.09 -2.41 16.51
N ILE A 302 -2.56 -2.58 15.29
CA ILE A 302 -3.04 -1.45 14.44
C ILE A 302 -4.29 -0.77 15.03
N ASN A 303 -5.07 -1.47 15.86
CA ASN A 303 -6.22 -0.90 16.59
C ASN A 303 -5.88 -0.13 17.86
N LYS A 304 -4.61 0.05 18.18
CA LYS A 304 -4.18 0.90 19.33
C LYS A 304 -4.03 2.38 18.97
N ALA A 305 -4.60 2.85 17.86
CA ALA A 305 -4.78 4.28 17.66
C ALA A 305 -5.64 4.82 18.82
N LYS A 306 -4.99 5.46 19.76
CA LYS A 306 -5.57 5.86 21.08
C LYS A 306 -6.77 6.79 20.98
N ASP A 307 -7.08 7.35 19.79
CA ASP A 307 -7.90 8.55 19.74
C ASP A 307 -9.18 8.47 18.91
N ILE A 308 -9.21 7.77 17.75
CA ILE A 308 -10.45 7.57 17.00
C ILE A 308 -10.41 6.25 16.21
N SER A 309 -11.38 5.39 16.44
CA SER A 309 -11.50 4.10 15.73
C SER A 309 -12.04 4.29 14.29
N LEU A 310 -11.77 3.33 13.40
CA LEU A 310 -12.36 3.32 12.06
C LEU A 310 -13.90 3.45 12.07
N PRO A 311 -14.66 2.71 12.91
CA PRO A 311 -16.10 2.90 13.02
C PRO A 311 -16.50 4.35 13.35
N ALA A 312 -15.81 4.99 14.28
CA ALA A 312 -16.12 6.38 14.65
C ALA A 312 -15.80 7.38 13.51
N ARG A 313 -14.75 7.14 12.70
CA ARG A 313 -14.49 7.93 11.49
C ARG A 313 -15.61 7.74 10.46
N ILE A 314 -16.03 6.50 10.21
CA ILE A 314 -17.13 6.16 9.31
C ILE A 314 -18.42 6.90 9.72
N ASP A 315 -18.75 6.88 11.01
CA ASP A 315 -19.93 7.59 11.54
C ASP A 315 -19.85 9.10 11.35
N ASN A 316 -18.68 9.70 11.60
CA ASN A 316 -18.45 11.14 11.37
C ASN A 316 -18.56 11.54 9.88
N LEU A 317 -18.23 10.61 8.96
CA LEU A 317 -18.40 10.82 7.52
C LEU A 317 -19.83 10.61 7.02
N GLY A 318 -20.77 10.30 7.93
CA GLY A 318 -22.20 10.15 7.64
C GLY A 318 -22.61 8.72 7.30
N ASN A 319 -21.73 7.74 7.51
CA ASN A 319 -21.99 6.29 7.34
C ASN A 319 -22.72 5.95 6.01
N THR A 320 -22.28 6.57 4.91
CA THR A 320 -22.85 6.39 3.56
C THR A 320 -22.70 4.96 3.06
N GLU A 321 -23.47 4.57 2.05
CA GLU A 321 -23.38 3.24 1.43
C GLU A 321 -22.03 3.03 0.73
N LEU A 322 -21.67 1.76 0.50
CA LEU A 322 -20.49 1.38 -0.28
C LEU A 322 -20.68 1.81 -1.74
N LEU A 323 -19.61 2.35 -2.33
CA LEU A 323 -19.60 2.65 -3.76
C LEU A 323 -19.62 1.35 -4.58
N PRO A 324 -20.26 1.37 -5.76
CA PRO A 324 -20.23 0.22 -6.67
C PRO A 324 -18.83 -0.04 -7.19
N ALA A 325 -18.53 -1.29 -7.49
CA ALA A 325 -17.27 -1.68 -8.11
C ALA A 325 -17.15 -1.08 -9.53
N ASN A 326 -15.94 -0.62 -9.86
CA ASN A 326 -15.60 -0.09 -11.16
C ASN A 326 -14.75 -1.11 -11.94
N LYS A 327 -15.29 -1.61 -13.04
CA LYS A 327 -14.61 -2.65 -13.85
C LYS A 327 -13.22 -2.25 -14.34
N ARG A 328 -13.03 -0.97 -14.71
CA ARG A 328 -11.72 -0.48 -15.14
C ARG A 328 -10.71 -0.50 -13.99
N TYR A 329 -11.14 -0.12 -12.79
CA TYR A 329 -10.30 -0.18 -11.60
C TYR A 329 -9.88 -1.62 -11.31
N GLU A 330 -10.83 -2.56 -11.30
CA GLU A 330 -10.57 -3.99 -11.07
C GLU A 330 -9.58 -4.57 -12.11
N GLN A 331 -9.65 -4.13 -13.36
CA GLN A 331 -8.68 -4.54 -14.38
C GLN A 331 -7.26 -4.04 -14.07
N ILE A 332 -7.15 -2.79 -13.62
CA ILE A 332 -5.85 -2.18 -13.32
C ILE A 332 -5.16 -2.86 -12.14
N ILE A 333 -5.93 -3.21 -11.10
CA ILE A 333 -5.38 -3.81 -9.88
C ILE A 333 -5.23 -5.34 -9.94
N SER A 334 -5.68 -6.00 -11.01
CA SER A 334 -5.77 -7.46 -11.09
C SER A 334 -4.45 -8.17 -10.77
N PHE A 335 -3.31 -7.64 -11.24
CA PHE A 335 -2.00 -8.20 -10.93
C PHE A 335 -1.65 -8.11 -9.44
N ALA A 336 -1.96 -6.99 -8.78
CA ALA A 336 -1.76 -6.85 -7.33
C ALA A 336 -2.63 -7.84 -6.55
N VAL A 337 -3.87 -8.10 -7.01
CA VAL A 337 -4.75 -9.13 -6.43
C VAL A 337 -4.15 -10.52 -6.63
N THR A 338 -3.70 -10.88 -7.83
CA THR A 338 -3.04 -12.18 -8.10
C THR A 338 -1.78 -12.37 -7.24
N SER A 339 -0.96 -11.31 -7.09
CA SER A 339 0.20 -11.35 -6.18
C SER A 339 -0.22 -11.64 -4.75
N LEU A 340 -1.32 -11.05 -4.29
CA LEU A 340 -1.87 -11.29 -2.96
C LEU A 340 -2.45 -12.71 -2.81
N VAL A 341 -3.07 -13.28 -3.87
CA VAL A 341 -3.51 -14.70 -3.91
C VAL A 341 -2.32 -15.61 -3.61
N ASN A 342 -1.20 -15.40 -4.31
CA ASN A 342 0.02 -16.18 -4.11
C ASN A 342 0.59 -16.04 -2.70
N MET A 343 0.59 -14.83 -2.15
CA MET A 343 1.02 -14.58 -0.78
C MET A 343 0.14 -15.32 0.23
N GLN A 344 -1.18 -15.20 0.12
CA GLN A 344 -2.13 -15.88 1.03
C GLN A 344 -2.02 -17.39 0.94
N PHE A 345 -1.80 -17.94 -0.26
CA PHE A 345 -1.53 -19.36 -0.44
C PHE A 345 -0.27 -19.81 0.32
N ASN A 346 0.84 -19.08 0.18
CA ASN A 346 2.10 -19.38 0.86
C ASN A 346 1.99 -19.28 2.38
N MET A 347 1.14 -18.38 2.88
CA MET A 347 0.78 -18.25 4.30
C MET A 347 -0.21 -19.33 4.77
N ARG A 348 -0.63 -20.26 3.88
CA ARG A 348 -1.65 -21.28 4.12
C ARG A 348 -3.04 -20.72 4.49
N HIS A 349 -3.32 -19.50 4.13
CA HIS A 349 -4.63 -18.88 4.27
C HIS A 349 -5.50 -19.18 3.03
N PHE A 350 -5.73 -20.47 2.77
CA PHE A 350 -6.35 -20.94 1.53
C PHE A 350 -7.73 -20.35 1.24
N ARG A 351 -8.54 -20.09 2.27
CA ARG A 351 -9.88 -19.48 2.09
C ARG A 351 -9.79 -18.04 1.61
N GLN A 352 -8.84 -17.27 2.14
CA GLN A 352 -8.57 -15.90 1.71
C GLN A 352 -8.00 -15.86 0.29
N ALA A 353 -7.09 -16.78 -0.04
CA ALA A 353 -6.56 -16.93 -1.39
C ALA A 353 -7.69 -17.24 -2.40
N ILE A 354 -8.60 -18.16 -2.07
CA ILE A 354 -9.77 -18.47 -2.91
C ILE A 354 -10.65 -17.23 -3.11
N ALA A 355 -10.96 -16.48 -2.04
CA ALA A 355 -11.81 -15.29 -2.14
C ALA A 355 -11.21 -14.20 -3.03
N LEU A 356 -9.88 -14.02 -2.99
CA LEU A 356 -9.16 -13.09 -3.85
C LEU A 356 -9.11 -13.57 -5.30
N ALA A 357 -8.84 -14.85 -5.54
CA ALA A 357 -8.90 -15.42 -6.89
C ALA A 357 -10.33 -15.29 -7.48
N ASP A 358 -11.37 -15.53 -6.66
CA ASP A 358 -12.77 -15.32 -7.04
C ASP A 358 -13.07 -13.86 -7.38
N GLN A 359 -12.43 -12.88 -6.72
CA GLN A 359 -12.56 -11.48 -7.08
C GLN A 359 -12.14 -11.25 -8.55
N ASN A 360 -10.94 -11.69 -8.94
CA ASN A 360 -10.47 -11.55 -10.32
C ASN A 360 -11.34 -12.36 -11.31
N ILE A 361 -11.71 -13.58 -10.96
CA ILE A 361 -12.54 -14.46 -11.81
C ILE A 361 -13.91 -13.82 -12.05
N ASN A 362 -14.60 -13.39 -11.01
CA ASN A 362 -15.95 -12.82 -11.09
C ASN A 362 -15.98 -11.47 -11.83
N ASN A 363 -14.89 -10.71 -11.73
CA ASN A 363 -14.73 -9.45 -12.46
C ASN A 363 -14.31 -9.66 -13.93
N GLY A 364 -13.99 -10.91 -14.32
CA GLY A 364 -13.57 -11.26 -15.69
C GLY A 364 -12.20 -10.69 -16.05
N VAL A 365 -11.30 -10.56 -15.06
CA VAL A 365 -9.94 -10.04 -15.20
C VAL A 365 -8.86 -11.03 -14.76
N ALA A 366 -9.27 -12.26 -14.43
CA ALA A 366 -8.38 -13.30 -13.95
C ALA A 366 -7.36 -13.73 -15.01
N CYS A 367 -6.13 -13.99 -14.58
CA CYS A 367 -5.11 -14.67 -15.34
C CYS A 367 -5.10 -16.18 -15.05
N ALA A 368 -4.26 -16.95 -15.74
CA ALA A 368 -4.15 -18.39 -15.53
C ALA A 368 -3.80 -18.75 -14.06
N ASP A 369 -2.92 -17.96 -13.44
CA ASP A 369 -2.49 -18.19 -12.06
C ASP A 369 -3.63 -18.08 -11.04
N ASP A 370 -4.61 -17.19 -11.24
CA ASP A 370 -5.77 -17.09 -10.35
C ASP A 370 -6.56 -18.39 -10.31
N TYR A 371 -6.82 -19.00 -11.48
CA TYR A 371 -7.50 -20.29 -11.59
C TYR A 371 -6.69 -21.43 -10.98
N LEU A 372 -5.38 -21.46 -11.28
CA LEU A 372 -4.49 -22.52 -10.78
C LEU A 372 -4.29 -22.45 -9.26
N GLN A 373 -4.13 -21.26 -8.71
CA GLN A 373 -4.02 -21.12 -7.26
C GLN A 373 -5.33 -21.41 -6.54
N LYS A 374 -6.48 -21.05 -7.12
CA LYS A 374 -7.77 -21.47 -6.58
C LYS A 374 -7.88 -22.99 -6.57
N ALA A 375 -7.56 -23.66 -7.68
CA ALA A 375 -7.54 -25.13 -7.76
C ALA A 375 -6.61 -25.74 -6.70
N ASN A 376 -5.41 -25.20 -6.57
CA ASN A 376 -4.43 -25.63 -5.59
C ASN A 376 -4.96 -25.50 -4.15
N CYS A 377 -5.54 -24.35 -3.80
CA CYS A 377 -6.17 -24.14 -2.49
C CYS A 377 -7.27 -25.15 -2.19
N LEU A 378 -8.15 -25.44 -3.17
CA LEU A 378 -9.23 -26.42 -3.01
C LEU A 378 -8.68 -27.81 -2.72
N LEU A 379 -7.64 -28.24 -3.46
CA LEU A 379 -6.99 -29.52 -3.26
C LEU A 379 -6.31 -29.63 -1.89
N PHE A 380 -5.80 -28.53 -1.32
CA PHE A 380 -5.27 -28.53 0.05
C PHE A 380 -6.35 -28.58 1.13
N LEU A 381 -7.53 -27.98 0.88
CA LEU A 381 -8.60 -27.91 1.85
C LEU A 381 -9.41 -29.20 1.96
N LYS A 382 -9.58 -29.94 0.84
CA LYS A 382 -10.45 -31.13 0.77
C LYS A 382 -9.81 -32.24 -0.04
N ASN A 383 -10.05 -33.47 0.36
CA ASN A 383 -9.58 -34.68 -0.34
C ASN A 383 -10.76 -35.56 -0.74
N ASP A 384 -11.54 -35.10 -1.70
CA ASP A 384 -12.68 -35.83 -2.24
C ASP A 384 -12.73 -35.73 -3.77
N ARG A 385 -13.49 -36.63 -4.41
CA ARG A 385 -13.63 -36.71 -5.87
C ARG A 385 -14.24 -35.44 -6.46
N GLN A 386 -15.19 -34.82 -5.75
CA GLN A 386 -15.86 -33.63 -6.24
C GLN A 386 -14.87 -32.45 -6.33
N THR A 387 -14.00 -32.32 -5.35
CA THR A 387 -12.93 -31.31 -5.35
C THR A 387 -11.94 -31.54 -6.49
N ASN A 388 -11.61 -32.81 -6.81
CA ASN A 388 -10.74 -33.10 -7.96
C ASN A 388 -11.40 -32.67 -9.29
N ILE A 389 -12.71 -32.90 -9.45
CA ILE A 389 -13.47 -32.47 -10.64
C ILE A 389 -13.48 -30.93 -10.75
N GLU A 390 -13.76 -30.21 -9.65
CA GLU A 390 -13.74 -28.76 -9.62
C GLU A 390 -12.35 -28.19 -9.95
N ALA A 391 -11.30 -28.77 -9.37
CA ALA A 391 -9.92 -28.38 -9.66
C ALA A 391 -9.56 -28.61 -11.14
N ASN A 392 -9.96 -29.73 -11.74
CA ASN A 392 -9.75 -29.98 -13.16
C ASN A 392 -10.47 -28.95 -14.05
N GLN A 393 -11.69 -28.53 -13.69
CA GLN A 393 -12.41 -27.47 -14.43
C GLN A 393 -11.65 -26.16 -14.40
N LEU A 394 -11.11 -25.77 -13.23
CA LEU A 394 -10.29 -24.56 -13.10
C LEU A 394 -8.99 -24.66 -13.91
N ILE A 395 -8.34 -25.83 -13.93
CA ILE A 395 -7.15 -26.07 -14.75
C ILE A 395 -7.47 -25.91 -16.24
N GLU A 396 -8.60 -26.40 -16.72
CA GLU A 396 -9.01 -26.24 -18.11
C GLU A 396 -9.29 -24.75 -18.46
N GLU A 397 -9.86 -23.94 -17.54
CA GLU A 397 -9.96 -22.49 -17.74
C GLU A 397 -8.59 -21.83 -17.79
N ALA A 398 -7.66 -22.22 -16.90
CA ALA A 398 -6.28 -21.70 -16.92
C ALA A 398 -5.57 -22.02 -18.25
N LYS A 399 -5.71 -23.23 -18.79
CA LYS A 399 -5.13 -23.63 -20.08
C LYS A 399 -5.59 -22.77 -21.26
N LYS A 400 -6.81 -22.25 -21.23
CA LYS A 400 -7.32 -21.35 -22.27
C LYS A 400 -6.59 -20.02 -22.26
N LEU A 401 -6.10 -19.60 -21.11
CA LEU A 401 -5.39 -18.33 -20.91
C LEU A 401 -3.88 -18.47 -21.14
N ASP A 402 -3.29 -19.54 -20.60
CA ASP A 402 -1.87 -19.85 -20.74
C ASP A 402 -1.64 -21.37 -20.71
N ALA A 403 -1.59 -21.96 -21.92
CA ALA A 403 -1.42 -23.42 -22.06
C ALA A 403 -0.03 -23.93 -21.66
N GLN A 404 0.97 -23.03 -21.54
CA GLN A 404 2.34 -23.39 -21.19
C GLN A 404 2.66 -23.20 -19.71
N ASN A 405 1.70 -22.78 -18.89
CA ASN A 405 1.91 -22.57 -17.46
C ASN A 405 2.30 -23.87 -16.76
N VAL A 406 3.47 -23.87 -16.15
CA VAL A 406 4.07 -25.06 -15.50
C VAL A 406 3.21 -25.62 -14.36
N ASN A 407 2.45 -24.78 -13.68
CA ASN A 407 1.59 -25.20 -12.58
C ASN A 407 0.42 -26.10 -13.03
N ILE A 408 0.04 -26.04 -14.32
CA ILE A 408 -0.96 -26.96 -14.92
C ILE A 408 -0.51 -28.40 -14.74
N TYR A 409 0.74 -28.69 -15.11
CA TYR A 409 1.29 -30.04 -15.01
C TYR A 409 1.40 -30.50 -13.57
N ARG A 410 1.88 -29.62 -12.69
CA ARG A 410 1.97 -29.93 -11.25
C ARG A 410 0.63 -30.32 -10.66
N LEU A 411 -0.41 -29.54 -10.91
CA LEU A 411 -1.74 -29.78 -10.34
C LEU A 411 -2.38 -31.02 -10.97
N THR A 412 -2.21 -31.22 -12.29
CA THR A 412 -2.77 -32.41 -12.94
C THR A 412 -2.09 -33.70 -12.45
N VAL A 413 -0.79 -33.69 -12.23
CA VAL A 413 -0.07 -34.81 -11.60
C VAL A 413 -0.60 -35.05 -10.18
N LEU A 414 -0.78 -34.00 -9.40
CA LEU A 414 -1.31 -34.11 -8.03
C LEU A 414 -2.71 -34.73 -8.00
N ILE A 415 -3.59 -34.35 -8.92
CA ILE A 415 -4.94 -34.92 -9.04
C ILE A 415 -4.86 -36.42 -9.43
N ALA A 416 -4.02 -36.77 -10.42
CA ALA A 416 -3.81 -38.16 -10.82
C ALA A 416 -3.34 -39.05 -9.66
N LEU A 417 -2.45 -38.54 -8.81
CA LEU A 417 -1.98 -39.24 -7.60
C LEU A 417 -3.09 -39.39 -6.55
N ARG A 418 -3.96 -38.39 -6.38
CA ARG A 418 -5.10 -38.46 -5.45
C ARG A 418 -6.17 -39.47 -5.91
N GLU A 419 -6.19 -39.77 -7.20
CA GLU A 419 -7.07 -40.78 -7.82
C GLU A 419 -6.39 -42.15 -7.96
N ASP A 420 -5.22 -42.33 -7.35
CA ASP A 420 -4.40 -43.54 -7.45
C ASP A 420 -4.02 -43.93 -8.89
N ASN A 421 -4.08 -42.98 -9.82
CA ASN A 421 -3.78 -43.17 -11.24
C ASN A 421 -2.29 -42.91 -11.53
N TYR A 422 -1.46 -43.82 -11.09
CA TYR A 422 0.01 -43.70 -11.21
C TYR A 422 0.49 -43.70 -12.66
N ASP A 423 -0.19 -44.40 -13.57
CA ASP A 423 0.20 -44.45 -14.98
C ASP A 423 -0.01 -43.09 -15.66
N LEU A 424 -1.13 -42.43 -15.36
CA LEU A 424 -1.38 -41.08 -15.83
C LEU A 424 -0.38 -40.09 -15.23
N ALA A 425 -0.11 -40.18 -13.92
CA ALA A 425 0.84 -39.29 -13.25
C ALA A 425 2.27 -39.41 -13.87
N ILE A 426 2.73 -40.62 -14.20
CA ILE A 426 4.01 -40.84 -14.87
C ILE A 426 3.99 -40.20 -16.27
N THR A 427 2.93 -40.42 -17.05
CA THR A 427 2.80 -39.87 -18.39
C THR A 427 2.86 -38.32 -18.37
N LEU A 428 2.15 -37.71 -17.44
CA LEU A 428 2.14 -36.26 -17.26
C LEU A 428 3.49 -35.70 -16.83
N LEU A 429 4.22 -36.41 -15.98
CA LEU A 429 5.58 -36.03 -15.57
C LEU A 429 6.57 -36.10 -16.72
N HIS A 430 6.47 -37.11 -17.58
CA HIS A 430 7.32 -37.19 -18.79
C HIS A 430 7.01 -36.02 -19.73
N GLN A 431 5.75 -35.72 -19.99
CA GLN A 431 5.36 -34.55 -20.80
C GLN A 431 5.88 -33.24 -20.20
N TYR A 432 5.79 -33.11 -18.87
CA TYR A 432 6.30 -31.93 -18.18
C TYR A 432 7.80 -31.77 -18.31
N LEU A 433 8.56 -32.87 -18.12
CA LEU A 433 10.01 -32.86 -18.29
C LEU A 433 10.42 -32.56 -19.74
N GLU A 434 9.68 -33.06 -20.73
CA GLU A 434 9.90 -32.75 -22.14
C GLU A 434 9.74 -31.24 -22.42
N ILE A 435 8.71 -30.59 -21.86
CA ILE A 435 8.51 -29.12 -21.97
C ILE A 435 9.67 -28.37 -21.31
N LEU A 436 10.22 -28.86 -20.21
CA LEU A 436 11.39 -28.27 -19.55
C LEU A 436 12.71 -28.57 -20.32
N GLY A 437 12.66 -29.30 -21.43
CA GLY A 437 13.85 -29.71 -22.20
C GLY A 437 14.75 -30.72 -21.48
N ILE A 438 14.14 -31.54 -20.60
CA ILE A 438 14.87 -32.53 -19.77
C ILE A 438 14.57 -33.93 -20.26
N ASP A 439 15.64 -34.70 -20.51
CA ASP A 439 15.54 -36.14 -20.76
C ASP A 439 15.31 -36.86 -19.42
N ALA A 440 14.10 -37.39 -19.22
CA ALA A 440 13.72 -38.09 -17.99
C ALA A 440 14.55 -39.34 -17.72
N ASP A 441 15.07 -39.99 -18.78
CA ASP A 441 15.87 -41.23 -18.69
C ASP A 441 17.37 -40.96 -18.46
N LYS A 442 17.83 -39.76 -18.79
CA LYS A 442 19.22 -39.33 -18.66
C LYS A 442 19.36 -37.92 -18.09
N PRO A 443 18.82 -37.64 -16.89
CA PRO A 443 18.98 -36.35 -16.29
C PRO A 443 20.44 -36.07 -15.96
N THR A 444 20.89 -34.82 -16.14
CA THR A 444 22.23 -34.40 -15.71
C THR A 444 22.30 -34.24 -14.19
N GLU A 445 23.50 -34.39 -13.62
CA GLU A 445 23.70 -34.27 -12.17
C GLU A 445 23.24 -32.88 -11.63
N ASP A 446 23.45 -31.82 -12.41
CA ASP A 446 23.02 -30.47 -12.08
C ASP A 446 21.47 -30.34 -12.01
N GLN A 447 20.74 -31.06 -12.86
CA GLN A 447 19.27 -31.06 -12.87
C GLN A 447 18.71 -31.78 -11.63
N PHE A 448 19.42 -32.74 -11.05
CA PHE A 448 19.06 -33.43 -9.81
C PHE A 448 19.46 -32.64 -8.55
N ASN A 449 20.55 -31.90 -8.62
CA ASN A 449 21.11 -31.22 -7.45
C ASN A 449 20.46 -29.83 -7.17
N TYR A 450 19.71 -29.31 -8.12
CA TYR A 450 19.03 -28.01 -7.94
C TYR A 450 17.73 -28.18 -7.16
N ARG A 451 17.82 -28.13 -5.82
CA ARG A 451 16.69 -28.37 -4.89
C ARG A 451 15.46 -27.47 -5.08
N ASN A 452 15.58 -26.39 -5.80
CA ASN A 452 14.51 -25.38 -5.99
C ASN A 452 14.05 -25.28 -7.45
N SER A 453 14.47 -26.17 -8.35
CA SER A 453 14.07 -26.14 -9.74
C SER A 453 12.82 -26.98 -9.98
N GLU A 454 12.03 -26.60 -10.97
CA GLU A 454 10.90 -27.38 -11.46
C GLU A 454 11.34 -28.76 -11.95
N SER A 455 12.54 -28.85 -12.54
CA SER A 455 13.17 -30.09 -12.96
C SER A 455 13.41 -31.05 -11.80
N TYR A 456 14.00 -30.56 -10.69
CA TYR A 456 14.20 -31.37 -9.51
C TYR A 456 12.90 -31.92 -8.94
N TRP A 457 11.86 -31.06 -8.88
CA TRP A 457 10.54 -31.50 -8.40
C TRP A 457 9.99 -32.62 -9.27
N ALA A 458 9.98 -32.46 -10.61
CA ALA A 458 9.42 -33.41 -11.54
C ALA A 458 10.19 -34.74 -11.52
N LEU A 459 11.51 -34.71 -11.56
CA LEU A 459 12.37 -35.91 -11.50
C LEU A 459 12.22 -36.66 -10.17
N ASN A 460 12.20 -35.94 -9.05
CA ASN A 460 12.03 -36.56 -7.73
C ASN A 460 10.63 -37.18 -7.58
N MET A 461 9.60 -36.53 -8.11
CA MET A 461 8.24 -37.06 -8.10
C MET A 461 8.13 -38.30 -8.97
N LEU A 462 8.70 -38.27 -10.18
CA LEU A 462 8.75 -39.43 -11.09
C LEU A 462 9.40 -40.64 -10.43
N SER A 463 10.59 -40.46 -9.83
CA SER A 463 11.31 -41.52 -9.10
C SER A 463 10.48 -42.11 -7.96
N LYS A 464 9.82 -41.26 -7.16
CA LYS A 464 8.96 -41.70 -6.06
C LYS A 464 7.77 -42.54 -6.53
N ILE A 465 7.09 -42.10 -7.59
CA ILE A 465 5.91 -42.81 -8.13
C ILE A 465 6.31 -44.14 -8.74
N GLN A 466 7.44 -44.19 -9.45
CA GLN A 466 7.99 -45.44 -9.99
C GLN A 466 8.34 -46.44 -8.88
N ALA A 467 8.95 -45.97 -7.78
CA ALA A 467 9.22 -46.80 -6.61
C ALA A 467 7.94 -47.31 -5.92
N MET A 468 6.92 -46.49 -5.77
CA MET A 468 5.62 -46.85 -5.23
C MET A 468 4.89 -47.89 -6.11
N ARG A 469 5.02 -47.77 -7.43
CA ARG A 469 4.46 -48.73 -8.38
C ARG A 469 5.18 -50.10 -8.32
N ALA A 470 6.50 -50.10 -8.17
CA ALA A 470 7.29 -51.32 -8.07
C ALA A 470 7.05 -52.09 -6.76
N SER A 471 6.54 -51.43 -5.72
CA SER A 471 6.27 -52.02 -4.41
C SER A 471 4.84 -52.58 -4.27
N ARG A 472 3.96 -52.36 -5.26
CA ARG A 472 2.64 -52.98 -5.40
C ARG A 472 2.66 -54.16 -6.34
#